data_e5bb39ed8f51bc01e2eee17b9ce75d87
#
_entry.id   e5bb39ed8f51bc01e2eee17b9ce75d87
#
_cell.length_a   1.000
_cell.length_b   1.000
_cell.length_c   1.000
_cell.angle_alpha   90.00
_cell.angle_beta   90.00
_cell.angle_gamma   90.00
#
_symmetry.space_group_name_H-M   'P 1'
#
loop_
_entity.id
_entity.type
_entity.pdbx_description
1 polymer ?
#
loop_
_entity_poly.entity_id
_entity_poly.type
_entity_poly.pdbx_seq_one_letter_code
_entity_poly.pdbx_strand_id
1 'polypeptide(L)'
;MIKEKLKRGSIPYKLYLYYNIFFRYYFFYRNRRSFSQFGEDSFINSFFDNKKDGKYVDLGAFHPMRLSNTYLLYKKGWTGTNIDLNPITIDLFNLARSKDKNICCLIGDKNDLLKEVYYEDWSAANSLTSNENLKDKKTMRTRTFESLIHHDFDFLNIDLEGHDYEILKTIDFKKFSPKLICIEILKNCSDKENIFEFMKNNSFIFIKNLGPSFFFKRSN
;
A
#
# COMPACT_ATOMS: atom_id res chain seq x y z
N MET A 1 2.59 -14.03 -21.80
CA MET A 1 3.96 -14.31 -21.22
C MET A 1 3.91 -15.56 -20.35
N ILE A 2 5.07 -16.16 -19.96
CA ILE A 2 5.11 -17.41 -19.14
C ILE A 2 4.34 -17.26 -17.81
N LYS A 3 4.44 -16.11 -17.15
CA LYS A 3 3.81 -15.83 -15.85
C LYS A 3 2.27 -15.98 -15.83
N GLU A 4 1.59 -15.64 -16.92
CA GLU A 4 0.13 -15.70 -17.06
C GLU A 4 -0.42 -17.14 -17.15
N LYS A 5 0.46 -18.10 -17.49
CA LYS A 5 0.12 -19.53 -17.57
C LYS A 5 0.39 -20.31 -16.28
N LEU A 6 0.93 -19.65 -15.24
CA LEU A 6 1.26 -20.30 -13.98
C LEU A 6 0.06 -20.34 -13.06
N LYS A 7 -0.49 -21.53 -12.83
CA LYS A 7 -1.58 -21.71 -11.87
C LYS A 7 -1.09 -21.38 -10.46
N ARG A 8 -1.73 -20.42 -9.78
CA ARG A 8 -1.43 -20.04 -8.40
C ARG A 8 -1.38 -21.26 -7.47
N GLY A 9 -0.38 -21.32 -6.60
CA GLY A 9 -0.16 -22.42 -5.67
C GLY A 9 0.59 -23.62 -6.25
N SER A 10 0.76 -23.74 -7.59
CA SER A 10 1.54 -24.80 -8.21
C SER A 10 3.05 -24.67 -7.93
N ILE A 11 3.80 -25.77 -8.07
CA ILE A 11 5.24 -25.76 -7.90
C ILE A 11 5.92 -24.75 -8.85
N PRO A 12 5.62 -24.72 -10.17
CA PRO A 12 6.20 -23.71 -11.06
C PRO A 12 5.89 -22.27 -10.65
N TYR A 13 4.68 -22.00 -10.14
CA TYR A 13 4.29 -20.69 -9.61
C TYR A 13 5.16 -20.31 -8.41
N LYS A 14 5.34 -21.20 -7.42
CA LYS A 14 6.18 -20.96 -6.26
C LYS A 14 7.63 -20.70 -6.66
N LEU A 15 8.20 -21.51 -7.55
CA LEU A 15 9.56 -21.30 -8.09
C LEU A 15 9.69 -19.95 -8.78
N TYR A 16 8.66 -19.52 -9.52
CA TYR A 16 8.63 -18.20 -10.16
C TYR A 16 8.62 -17.05 -9.14
N LEU A 17 7.84 -17.16 -8.04
CA LEU A 17 7.86 -16.17 -6.96
C LEU A 17 9.25 -16.09 -6.31
N TYR A 18 9.88 -17.23 -5.98
CA TYR A 18 11.24 -17.29 -5.45
C TYR A 18 12.25 -16.64 -6.39
N TYR A 19 12.17 -16.95 -7.68
CA TYR A 19 13.03 -16.33 -8.69
C TYR A 19 12.85 -14.79 -8.70
N ASN A 20 11.63 -14.30 -8.69
CA ASN A 20 11.38 -12.86 -8.69
C ASN A 20 11.98 -12.18 -7.46
N ILE A 21 11.71 -12.69 -6.26
CA ILE A 21 12.15 -12.05 -5.02
C ILE A 21 13.67 -12.16 -4.85
N PHE A 22 14.23 -13.37 -4.91
CA PHE A 22 15.61 -13.61 -4.49
C PHE A 22 16.65 -13.43 -5.60
N PHE A 23 16.25 -13.49 -6.87
CA PHE A 23 17.18 -13.26 -7.97
C PHE A 23 16.90 -11.95 -8.69
N ARG A 24 15.72 -11.79 -9.27
CA ARG A 24 15.41 -10.63 -10.11
C ARG A 24 15.43 -9.32 -9.31
N TYR A 25 14.62 -9.22 -8.25
CA TYR A 25 14.48 -7.96 -7.50
C TYR A 25 15.58 -7.77 -6.46
N TYR A 26 16.06 -8.82 -5.79
CA TYR A 26 17.17 -8.70 -4.85
C TYR A 26 18.42 -8.14 -5.54
N PHE A 27 18.83 -8.71 -6.67
CA PHE A 27 20.00 -8.22 -7.40
C PHE A 27 19.81 -6.81 -7.96
N PHE A 28 18.59 -6.48 -8.41
CA PHE A 28 18.28 -5.15 -8.91
C PHE A 28 18.32 -4.09 -7.80
N TYR A 29 17.86 -4.41 -6.60
CA TYR A 29 17.72 -3.46 -5.50
C TYR A 29 18.81 -3.50 -4.45
N ARG A 30 19.73 -4.49 -4.46
CA ARG A 30 20.75 -4.68 -3.42
C ARG A 30 21.60 -3.44 -3.14
N ASN A 31 21.90 -2.63 -4.15
CA ASN A 31 22.74 -1.44 -4.08
C ASN A 31 21.94 -0.12 -4.10
N ARG A 32 20.61 -0.18 -4.12
CA ARG A 32 19.77 1.02 -4.14
C ARG A 32 19.55 1.57 -2.73
N ARG A 33 19.50 2.90 -2.64
CA ARG A 33 19.21 3.62 -1.40
C ARG A 33 17.72 3.93 -1.23
N SER A 34 16.94 3.85 -2.31
CA SER A 34 15.50 4.07 -2.35
C SER A 34 14.82 3.00 -3.18
N PHE A 35 13.62 2.61 -2.78
CA PHE A 35 12.79 1.56 -3.36
C PHE A 35 11.46 2.09 -3.89
N SER A 36 11.09 3.31 -3.51
CA SER A 36 9.90 4.03 -3.96
C SER A 36 10.10 4.68 -5.32
N GLN A 37 9.09 5.39 -5.81
CA GLN A 37 9.10 5.97 -7.16
C GLN A 37 9.85 7.30 -7.23
N PHE A 38 9.64 8.17 -6.23
CA PHE A 38 10.18 9.54 -6.19
C PHE A 38 11.03 9.82 -4.94
N GLY A 39 11.47 8.77 -4.22
CA GLY A 39 12.26 8.89 -2.99
C GLY A 39 11.42 9.06 -1.73
N GLU A 40 10.13 8.68 -1.78
CA GLU A 40 9.19 8.73 -0.67
C GLU A 40 9.72 7.98 0.55
N ASP A 41 10.21 6.76 0.34
CA ASP A 41 10.76 5.90 1.39
C ASP A 41 11.96 6.54 2.12
N SER A 42 12.81 7.26 1.39
CA SER A 42 13.93 8.00 1.95
C SER A 42 13.46 9.19 2.80
N PHE A 43 12.43 9.91 2.33
CA PHE A 43 11.81 10.98 3.08
C PHE A 43 11.14 10.46 4.36
N ILE A 44 10.34 9.39 4.27
CA ILE A 44 9.68 8.74 5.40
C ILE A 44 10.70 8.30 6.45
N ASN A 45 11.76 7.64 6.01
CA ASN A 45 12.83 7.22 6.90
C ASN A 45 13.54 8.37 7.60
N SER A 46 13.75 9.50 6.91
CA SER A 46 14.32 10.70 7.50
C SER A 46 13.38 11.39 8.48
N PHE A 47 12.07 11.39 8.19
CA PHE A 47 11.04 11.93 9.07
C PHE A 47 11.03 11.22 10.44
N PHE A 48 11.27 9.93 10.46
CA PHE A 48 11.35 9.12 11.68
C PHE A 48 12.76 9.02 12.27
N ASP A 49 13.68 9.89 11.89
CA ASP A 49 15.06 9.94 12.43
C ASP A 49 15.77 8.58 12.37
N ASN A 50 15.54 7.83 11.30
CA ASN A 50 16.06 6.47 11.15
C ASN A 50 15.66 5.48 12.26
N LYS A 51 14.53 5.71 12.93
CA LYS A 51 13.95 4.79 13.94
C LYS A 51 13.92 3.35 13.43
N LYS A 52 14.26 2.38 14.29
CA LYS A 52 14.44 0.97 13.88
C LYS A 52 13.26 0.05 14.23
N ASP A 53 12.25 0.52 14.97
CA ASP A 53 11.23 -0.35 15.61
C ASP A 53 9.80 0.21 15.48
N GLY A 54 9.52 0.93 14.42
CA GLY A 54 8.18 1.49 14.18
C GLY A 54 7.22 0.47 13.57
N LYS A 55 5.96 0.89 13.48
CA LYS A 55 4.90 0.13 12.81
C LYS A 55 4.27 0.94 11.69
N TYR A 56 3.89 0.27 10.62
CA TYR A 56 3.19 0.89 9.49
C TYR A 56 1.95 0.10 9.07
N VAL A 57 1.05 0.81 8.38
CA VAL A 57 -0.04 0.23 7.60
C VAL A 57 0.13 0.70 6.16
N ASP A 58 0.07 -0.23 5.21
CA ASP A 58 0.28 0.00 3.79
C ASP A 58 -0.95 -0.50 3.02
N LEU A 59 -1.76 0.44 2.52
CA LEU A 59 -2.99 0.17 1.76
C LEU A 59 -2.67 0.34 0.28
N GLY A 60 -2.94 -0.70 -0.54
CA GLY A 60 -2.53 -0.78 -1.93
C GLY A 60 -1.04 -1.12 -2.07
N ALA A 61 -0.57 -2.11 -1.31
CA ALA A 61 0.86 -2.37 -1.10
C ALA A 61 1.64 -2.86 -2.33
N PHE A 62 0.99 -3.20 -3.44
CA PHE A 62 1.48 -3.59 -4.76
C PHE A 62 2.62 -4.61 -4.78
N HIS A 63 3.80 -4.29 -4.28
CA HIS A 63 4.98 -5.18 -4.37
C HIS A 63 5.91 -5.00 -3.16
N PRO A 64 6.44 -6.10 -2.56
CA PRO A 64 7.21 -6.03 -1.32
C PRO A 64 8.53 -5.25 -1.40
N MET A 65 9.05 -4.99 -2.61
CA MET A 65 10.34 -4.31 -2.80
C MET A 65 10.27 -3.17 -3.83
N ARG A 66 9.49 -3.34 -4.89
CA ARG A 66 9.45 -2.43 -6.04
C ARG A 66 8.39 -1.37 -5.80
N LEU A 67 8.72 -0.09 -6.08
CA LEU A 67 7.83 1.07 -5.91
C LEU A 67 7.18 1.10 -4.50
N SER A 68 7.95 0.69 -3.48
CA SER A 68 7.42 0.52 -2.14
C SER A 68 7.86 1.64 -1.22
N ASN A 69 6.90 2.33 -0.63
CA ASN A 69 7.12 3.37 0.36
C ASN A 69 7.53 2.79 1.74
N THR A 70 7.28 1.51 1.97
CA THR A 70 7.47 0.85 3.28
C THR A 70 8.65 -0.14 3.32
N TYR A 71 9.23 -0.53 2.17
CA TYR A 71 10.30 -1.54 2.16
C TYR A 71 11.59 -1.09 2.88
N LEU A 72 11.96 0.19 2.76
CA LEU A 72 13.12 0.72 3.47
C LEU A 72 12.93 0.66 4.99
N LEU A 73 11.72 0.93 5.48
CA LEU A 73 11.35 0.79 6.89
C LEU A 73 11.45 -0.68 7.34
N TYR A 74 10.88 -1.61 6.55
CA TYR A 74 10.99 -3.05 6.83
C TYR A 74 12.45 -3.52 6.93
N LYS A 75 13.31 -3.09 6.01
CA LYS A 75 14.77 -3.39 6.06
C LYS A 75 15.43 -2.85 7.32
N LYS A 76 14.89 -1.81 7.93
CA LYS A 76 15.40 -1.22 9.18
C LYS A 76 14.79 -1.83 10.44
N GLY A 77 13.95 -2.85 10.31
CA GLY A 77 13.40 -3.59 11.43
C GLY A 77 11.96 -3.21 11.81
N TRP A 78 11.33 -2.27 11.08
CA TRP A 78 9.90 -2.01 11.25
C TRP A 78 9.08 -3.23 10.85
N THR A 79 7.89 -3.31 11.40
CA THR A 79 6.88 -4.30 11.01
C THR A 79 5.58 -3.59 10.66
N GLY A 80 4.73 -4.23 9.85
CA GLY A 80 3.49 -3.59 9.45
C GLY A 80 2.40 -4.54 9.01
N THR A 81 1.30 -3.92 8.59
CA THR A 81 0.19 -4.60 7.92
C THR A 81 0.13 -4.10 6.49
N ASN A 82 0.34 -5.00 5.54
CA ASN A 82 0.21 -4.73 4.10
C ASN A 82 -1.13 -5.28 3.62
N ILE A 83 -1.90 -4.45 2.93
CA ILE A 83 -3.23 -4.80 2.41
C ILE A 83 -3.23 -4.55 0.91
N ASP A 84 -3.61 -5.56 0.15
CA ASP A 84 -3.77 -5.47 -1.29
C ASP A 84 -4.88 -6.42 -1.75
N LEU A 85 -5.62 -6.04 -2.78
CA LEU A 85 -6.70 -6.88 -3.32
C LEU A 85 -6.15 -8.05 -4.17
N ASN A 86 -4.88 -7.95 -4.61
CA ASN A 86 -4.28 -8.94 -5.48
C ASN A 86 -3.62 -10.08 -4.67
N PRO A 87 -4.11 -11.32 -4.77
CA PRO A 87 -3.56 -12.44 -4.02
C PRO A 87 -2.12 -12.80 -4.41
N ILE A 88 -1.67 -12.45 -5.63
CA ILE A 88 -0.28 -12.68 -6.04
C ILE A 88 0.66 -11.70 -5.33
N THR A 89 0.24 -10.45 -5.20
CA THR A 89 0.93 -9.45 -4.38
C THR A 89 1.13 -9.98 -2.96
N ILE A 90 0.07 -10.49 -2.34
CA ILE A 90 0.16 -11.01 -0.97
C ILE A 90 1.05 -12.27 -0.88
N ASP A 91 1.04 -13.15 -1.87
CA ASP A 91 1.96 -14.28 -1.92
C ASP A 91 3.43 -13.80 -1.99
N LEU A 92 3.72 -12.74 -2.75
CA LEU A 92 5.06 -12.11 -2.79
C LEU A 92 5.45 -11.49 -1.44
N PHE A 93 4.50 -10.80 -0.78
CA PHE A 93 4.73 -10.23 0.55
C PHE A 93 4.99 -11.32 1.60
N ASN A 94 4.22 -12.40 1.62
CA ASN A 94 4.42 -13.52 2.54
C ASN A 94 5.81 -14.16 2.38
N LEU A 95 6.34 -14.16 1.17
CA LEU A 95 7.67 -14.67 0.89
C LEU A 95 8.78 -13.67 1.31
N ALA A 96 8.60 -12.38 1.03
CA ALA A 96 9.65 -11.38 1.18
C ALA A 96 9.62 -10.63 2.52
N ARG A 97 8.42 -10.51 3.12
CA ARG A 97 8.16 -9.77 4.37
C ARG A 97 7.39 -10.64 5.37
N SER A 98 7.99 -11.76 5.75
CA SER A 98 7.37 -12.75 6.65
C SER A 98 7.10 -12.24 8.07
N LYS A 99 7.71 -11.11 8.47
CA LYS A 99 7.45 -10.47 9.78
C LYS A 99 6.24 -9.55 9.76
N ASP A 100 5.72 -9.23 8.58
CA ASP A 100 4.53 -8.40 8.41
C ASP A 100 3.26 -9.25 8.38
N LYS A 101 2.14 -8.63 8.74
CA LYS A 101 0.81 -9.15 8.47
C LYS A 101 0.39 -8.76 7.05
N ASN A 102 0.23 -9.76 6.17
CA ASN A 102 -0.10 -9.51 4.77
C ASN A 102 -1.52 -10.02 4.48
N ILE A 103 -2.41 -9.14 4.05
CA ILE A 103 -3.85 -9.40 3.94
C ILE A 103 -4.31 -9.19 2.49
N CYS A 104 -4.85 -10.26 1.88
CA CYS A 104 -5.51 -10.17 0.59
C CYS A 104 -6.96 -9.73 0.79
N CYS A 105 -7.27 -8.48 0.50
CA CYS A 105 -8.59 -7.93 0.76
C CYS A 105 -8.85 -6.69 -0.09
N LEU A 106 -10.09 -6.50 -0.54
CA LEU A 106 -10.58 -5.22 -1.03
C LEU A 106 -11.00 -4.38 0.17
N ILE A 107 -10.31 -3.27 0.39
CA ILE A 107 -10.70 -2.33 1.45
C ILE A 107 -11.89 -1.49 0.99
N GLY A 108 -12.81 -1.19 1.90
CA GLY A 108 -14.04 -0.44 1.61
C GLY A 108 -14.61 0.24 2.85
N ASP A 109 -15.67 0.99 2.64
CA ASP A 109 -16.40 1.75 3.66
C ASP A 109 -17.28 0.89 4.59
N LYS A 110 -17.66 -0.30 4.13
CA LYS A 110 -18.47 -1.28 4.87
C LYS A 110 -17.93 -2.69 4.68
N ASN A 111 -18.18 -3.55 5.67
CA ASN A 111 -17.82 -4.97 5.58
C ASN A 111 -18.81 -5.73 4.68
N ASP A 112 -18.30 -6.76 4.02
CA ASP A 112 -19.06 -7.77 3.29
C ASP A 112 -19.92 -7.26 2.12
N LEU A 113 -19.68 -6.03 1.63
CA LEU A 113 -20.25 -5.57 0.37
C LEU A 113 -19.56 -6.27 -0.81
N LEU A 114 -20.35 -6.66 -1.79
CA LEU A 114 -19.84 -7.16 -3.07
C LEU A 114 -19.60 -5.97 -4.00
N LYS A 115 -18.36 -5.78 -4.44
CA LYS A 115 -17.99 -4.77 -5.44
C LYS A 115 -17.30 -5.45 -6.63
N GLU A 116 -17.59 -4.99 -7.83
CA GLU A 116 -16.81 -5.36 -9.03
C GLU A 116 -15.51 -4.56 -9.03
N VAL A 117 -14.41 -5.25 -9.28
CA VAL A 117 -13.08 -4.65 -9.48
C VAL A 117 -12.56 -5.00 -10.86
N TYR A 118 -11.94 -4.04 -11.51
CA TYR A 118 -11.15 -4.28 -12.72
C TYR A 118 -9.83 -4.91 -12.30
N TYR A 119 -9.56 -6.10 -12.81
CA TYR A 119 -8.54 -6.97 -12.25
C TYR A 119 -7.66 -7.63 -13.30
N GLU A 120 -6.39 -7.67 -13.04
CA GLU A 120 -5.40 -8.48 -13.73
C GLU A 120 -4.37 -9.01 -12.73
N ASP A 121 -4.06 -10.29 -12.83
CA ASP A 121 -3.21 -11.02 -11.86
C ASP A 121 -1.84 -10.36 -11.56
N TRP A 122 -1.24 -9.70 -12.52
CA TRP A 122 0.10 -9.14 -12.38
C TRP A 122 0.15 -7.60 -12.55
N SER A 123 -1.00 -6.96 -12.45
CA SER A 123 -1.14 -5.50 -12.57
C SER A 123 -0.96 -4.80 -11.23
N ALA A 124 -0.39 -3.61 -11.27
CA ALA A 124 -0.35 -2.66 -10.17
C ALA A 124 -1.66 -1.86 -10.08
N ALA A 125 -2.32 -1.64 -11.22
CA ALA A 125 -3.45 -0.74 -11.39
C ALA A 125 -4.82 -1.43 -11.25
N ASN A 126 -4.92 -2.46 -10.40
CA ASN A 126 -6.22 -3.08 -10.09
C ASN A 126 -7.07 -2.09 -9.31
N SER A 127 -8.28 -1.77 -9.81
CA SER A 127 -9.07 -0.66 -9.31
C SER A 127 -10.57 -0.92 -9.37
N LEU A 128 -11.35 -0.17 -8.58
CA LEU A 128 -12.80 -0.12 -8.69
C LEU A 128 -13.25 0.78 -9.87
N THR A 129 -12.40 1.69 -10.34
CA THR A 129 -12.68 2.51 -11.52
C THR A 129 -12.29 1.79 -12.80
N SER A 130 -13.03 2.07 -13.90
CA SER A 130 -12.70 1.53 -15.22
C SER A 130 -11.31 1.96 -15.65
N ASN A 131 -10.49 0.99 -16.00
CA ASN A 131 -9.18 1.23 -16.57
C ASN A 131 -9.13 0.54 -17.95
N GLU A 132 -8.88 1.29 -18.99
CA GLU A 132 -8.84 0.78 -20.40
C GLU A 132 -7.84 -0.38 -20.58
N ASN A 133 -6.86 -0.49 -19.71
CA ASN A 133 -5.85 -1.54 -19.72
C ASN A 133 -6.27 -2.82 -18.99
N LEU A 134 -7.35 -2.80 -18.21
CA LEU A 134 -7.85 -3.94 -17.45
C LEU A 134 -9.16 -4.45 -18.06
N LYS A 135 -9.13 -5.66 -18.62
CA LYS A 135 -10.27 -6.24 -19.33
C LYS A 135 -11.12 -7.15 -18.45
N ASP A 136 -10.52 -7.76 -17.44
CA ASP A 136 -11.21 -8.72 -16.60
C ASP A 136 -11.87 -8.02 -15.41
N LYS A 137 -13.04 -8.54 -15.03
CA LYS A 137 -13.76 -8.10 -13.83
C LYS A 137 -13.84 -9.23 -12.83
N LYS A 138 -13.70 -8.88 -11.57
CA LYS A 138 -13.82 -9.83 -10.47
C LYS A 138 -14.69 -9.24 -9.37
N THR A 139 -15.63 -10.01 -8.86
CA THR A 139 -16.43 -9.62 -7.70
C THR A 139 -15.66 -9.95 -6.42
N MET A 140 -15.47 -8.99 -5.55
CA MET A 140 -14.78 -9.15 -4.27
C MET A 140 -15.63 -8.60 -3.12
N ARG A 141 -15.44 -9.18 -1.92
CA ARG A 141 -16.04 -8.67 -0.69
C ARG A 141 -15.14 -7.62 -0.07
N THR A 142 -15.75 -6.53 0.36
CA THR A 142 -15.04 -5.45 1.06
C THR A 142 -14.84 -5.76 2.55
N ARG A 143 -13.80 -5.16 3.13
CA ARG A 143 -13.55 -5.10 4.57
C ARG A 143 -13.18 -3.67 4.96
N THR A 144 -13.65 -3.22 6.11
CA THR A 144 -13.32 -1.88 6.61
C THR A 144 -11.91 -1.84 7.21
N PHE A 145 -11.31 -0.65 7.23
CA PHE A 145 -10.02 -0.42 7.87
C PHE A 145 -10.03 -0.92 9.33
N GLU A 146 -11.05 -0.55 10.10
CA GLU A 146 -11.17 -0.94 11.51
C GLU A 146 -11.32 -2.44 11.75
N SER A 147 -11.92 -3.18 10.79
CA SER A 147 -12.05 -4.64 10.89
C SER A 147 -10.73 -5.38 10.66
N LEU A 148 -9.73 -4.71 10.09
CA LEU A 148 -8.43 -5.28 9.71
C LEU A 148 -7.30 -4.85 10.65
N ILE A 149 -7.36 -3.60 11.13
CA ILE A 149 -6.31 -2.98 11.95
C ILE A 149 -6.77 -2.88 13.40
N HIS A 150 -6.04 -3.57 14.29
CA HIS A 150 -6.35 -3.66 15.72
C HIS A 150 -5.17 -3.25 16.61
N HIS A 151 -4.21 -2.52 16.04
CA HIS A 151 -2.99 -2.10 16.74
C HIS A 151 -2.62 -0.68 16.33
N ASP A 152 -1.87 0.01 17.16
CA ASP A 152 -1.30 1.32 16.84
C ASP A 152 -0.19 1.20 15.81
N PHE A 153 -0.01 2.26 15.02
CA PHE A 153 1.02 2.37 14.02
C PHE A 153 1.53 3.82 13.90
N ASP A 154 2.77 3.98 13.46
CA ASP A 154 3.44 5.29 13.34
C ASP A 154 3.22 5.91 11.95
N PHE A 155 3.11 5.08 10.91
CA PHE A 155 3.01 5.50 9.51
C PHE A 155 1.85 4.80 8.79
N LEU A 156 1.08 5.60 8.01
CA LEU A 156 0.03 5.13 7.11
C LEU A 156 0.37 5.51 5.68
N ASN A 157 0.40 4.52 4.80
CA ASN A 157 0.44 4.71 3.35
C ASN A 157 -0.92 4.36 2.74
N ILE A 158 -1.45 5.22 1.88
CA ILE A 158 -2.71 5.01 1.15
C ILE A 158 -2.42 5.25 -0.33
N ASP A 159 -2.60 4.22 -1.14
CA ASP A 159 -2.42 4.23 -2.59
C ASP A 159 -3.40 3.21 -3.19
N LEU A 160 -4.62 3.65 -3.45
CA LEU A 160 -5.77 2.80 -3.80
C LEU A 160 -6.33 3.11 -5.19
N GLU A 161 -5.46 3.67 -6.07
CA GLU A 161 -5.79 3.91 -7.47
C GLU A 161 -7.12 4.67 -7.66
N GLY A 162 -7.27 5.79 -6.92
CA GLY A 162 -8.42 6.71 -7.02
C GLY A 162 -9.53 6.49 -5.99
N HIS A 163 -9.39 5.54 -5.06
CA HIS A 163 -10.32 5.34 -3.93
C HIS A 163 -9.76 5.84 -2.59
N ASP A 164 -8.66 6.55 -2.63
CA ASP A 164 -7.88 7.00 -1.49
C ASP A 164 -8.70 7.84 -0.52
N TYR A 165 -9.43 8.83 -1.04
CA TYR A 165 -10.25 9.71 -0.21
C TYR A 165 -11.47 8.99 0.40
N GLU A 166 -12.09 8.08 -0.35
CA GLU A 166 -13.21 7.29 0.18
C GLU A 166 -12.80 6.48 1.41
N ILE A 167 -11.63 5.87 1.35
CA ILE A 167 -11.12 5.06 2.46
C ILE A 167 -10.58 5.95 3.57
N LEU A 168 -9.86 7.03 3.25
CA LEU A 168 -9.35 7.99 4.23
C LEU A 168 -10.46 8.47 5.17
N LYS A 169 -11.65 8.80 4.65
CA LYS A 169 -12.80 9.27 5.44
C LYS A 169 -13.34 8.26 6.44
N THR A 170 -13.08 6.97 6.22
CA THR A 170 -13.57 5.90 7.11
C THR A 170 -12.64 5.63 8.29
N ILE A 171 -11.46 6.23 8.31
CA ILE A 171 -10.47 5.99 9.36
C ILE A 171 -10.75 6.91 10.54
N ASP A 172 -10.98 6.34 11.71
CA ASP A 172 -11.13 7.10 12.96
C ASP A 172 -9.76 7.51 13.53
N PHE A 173 -9.36 8.74 13.25
CA PHE A 173 -8.09 9.32 13.74
C PHE A 173 -8.11 9.72 15.22
N LYS A 174 -9.23 9.56 15.94
CA LYS A 174 -9.26 9.60 17.42
C LYS A 174 -8.78 8.29 18.00
N LYS A 175 -9.08 7.19 17.31
CA LYS A 175 -8.65 5.84 17.69
C LYS A 175 -7.24 5.53 17.19
N PHE A 176 -6.94 5.91 15.94
CA PHE A 176 -5.64 5.68 15.31
C PHE A 176 -4.88 7.00 15.21
N SER A 177 -3.65 7.02 15.72
CA SER A 177 -2.86 8.24 15.85
C SER A 177 -1.50 8.15 15.14
N PRO A 178 -1.46 7.91 13.80
CA PRO A 178 -0.19 7.89 13.08
C PRO A 178 0.50 9.25 13.16
N LYS A 179 1.82 9.24 13.18
CA LYS A 179 2.64 10.47 13.15
C LYS A 179 2.76 11.05 11.76
N LEU A 180 2.71 10.17 10.76
CA LEU A 180 2.82 10.52 9.35
C LEU A 180 1.83 9.72 8.52
N ILE A 181 1.19 10.42 7.57
CA ILE A 181 0.33 9.81 6.53
C ILE A 181 0.90 10.20 5.18
N CYS A 182 1.04 9.22 4.29
CA CYS A 182 1.26 9.41 2.86
C CYS A 182 -0.01 8.99 2.13
N ILE A 183 -0.52 9.84 1.27
CA ILE A 183 -1.69 9.55 0.43
C ILE A 183 -1.41 9.94 -1.01
N GLU A 184 -1.81 9.09 -1.96
CA GLU A 184 -1.73 9.43 -3.36
C GLU A 184 -2.83 10.44 -3.74
N ILE A 185 -2.43 11.52 -4.42
CA ILE A 185 -3.35 12.52 -4.99
C ILE A 185 -2.95 12.75 -6.44
N LEU A 186 -3.70 12.17 -7.36
CA LEU A 186 -3.47 12.33 -8.79
C LEU A 186 -3.69 13.77 -9.24
N LYS A 187 -3.05 14.21 -10.33
CA LYS A 187 -3.12 15.59 -10.84
C LYS A 187 -4.55 16.08 -11.10
N ASN A 188 -5.43 15.19 -11.54
CA ASN A 188 -6.82 15.50 -11.87
C ASN A 188 -7.80 15.04 -10.78
N CYS A 189 -7.32 14.83 -9.55
CA CYS A 189 -8.14 14.40 -8.43
C CYS A 189 -9.07 15.55 -8.02
N SER A 190 -10.37 15.36 -8.17
CA SER A 190 -11.43 16.31 -7.73
C SER A 190 -11.48 16.45 -6.21
N ASP A 191 -10.96 15.46 -5.48
CA ASP A 191 -11.04 15.39 -4.02
C ASP A 191 -9.84 16.01 -3.31
N LYS A 192 -8.91 16.62 -4.02
CA LYS A 192 -7.70 17.19 -3.42
C LYS A 192 -8.01 18.18 -2.29
N GLU A 193 -8.90 19.13 -2.52
CA GLU A 193 -9.28 20.13 -1.50
C GLU A 193 -9.99 19.47 -0.32
N ASN A 194 -10.87 18.51 -0.59
CA ASN A 194 -11.56 17.73 0.44
C ASN A 194 -10.58 16.93 1.32
N ILE A 195 -9.54 16.35 0.72
CA ILE A 195 -8.47 15.65 1.45
C ILE A 195 -7.75 16.60 2.39
N PHE A 196 -7.35 17.78 1.91
CA PHE A 196 -6.66 18.77 2.74
C PHE A 196 -7.52 19.27 3.90
N GLU A 197 -8.80 19.55 3.65
CA GLU A 197 -9.75 19.94 4.69
C GLU A 197 -9.96 18.83 5.71
N PHE A 198 -10.19 17.59 5.25
CA PHE A 198 -10.34 16.43 6.11
C PHE A 198 -9.10 16.21 7.01
N MET A 199 -7.90 16.28 6.43
CA MET A 199 -6.65 16.13 7.18
C MET A 199 -6.48 17.21 8.23
N LYS A 200 -6.77 18.47 7.88
CA LYS A 200 -6.74 19.61 8.82
C LYS A 200 -7.73 19.42 9.99
N ASN A 201 -8.95 18.98 9.70
CA ASN A 201 -10.00 18.75 10.71
C ASN A 201 -9.65 17.57 11.64
N ASN A 202 -8.76 16.67 11.22
CA ASN A 202 -8.24 15.56 12.02
C ASN A 202 -6.85 15.82 12.62
N SER A 203 -6.43 17.09 12.73
CA SER A 203 -5.16 17.51 13.31
C SER A 203 -3.93 17.01 12.54
N PHE A 204 -4.00 16.99 11.22
CA PHE A 204 -2.86 16.75 10.36
C PHE A 204 -2.54 17.99 9.51
N ILE A 205 -1.26 18.28 9.36
CA ILE A 205 -0.77 19.39 8.53
C ILE A 205 0.03 18.84 7.35
N PHE A 206 -0.20 19.40 6.18
CA PHE A 206 0.60 19.11 4.99
C PHE A 206 2.04 19.57 5.20
N ILE A 207 3.01 18.74 4.83
CA ILE A 207 4.43 19.06 4.97
C ILE A 207 5.20 18.98 3.66
N LYS A 208 4.81 18.09 2.73
CA LYS A 208 5.54 17.87 1.47
C LYS A 208 4.74 17.04 0.50
N ASN A 209 5.05 17.15 -0.79
CA ASN A 209 4.70 16.12 -1.78
C ASN A 209 5.93 15.68 -2.58
N LEU A 210 5.94 14.44 -3.04
CA LEU A 210 6.91 13.85 -3.95
C LEU A 210 6.11 13.16 -5.07
N GLY A 211 6.12 13.76 -6.27
CA GLY A 211 5.23 13.31 -7.32
C GLY A 211 3.76 13.36 -6.87
N PRO A 212 2.99 12.27 -7.03
CA PRO A 212 1.60 12.18 -6.58
C PRO A 212 1.44 11.89 -5.07
N SER A 213 2.52 11.59 -4.36
CA SER A 213 2.50 11.23 -2.93
C SER A 213 2.53 12.48 -2.05
N PHE A 214 1.45 12.73 -1.28
CA PHE A 214 1.31 13.87 -0.37
C PHE A 214 1.46 13.42 1.07
N PHE A 215 2.30 14.15 1.83
CA PHE A 215 2.64 13.82 3.20
C PHE A 215 2.01 14.79 4.18
N PHE A 216 1.33 14.22 5.17
CA PHE A 216 0.70 14.94 6.26
C PHE A 216 1.25 14.43 7.60
N LYS A 217 1.75 15.34 8.43
CA LYS A 217 2.19 15.00 9.79
C LYS A 217 1.11 15.37 10.80
N ARG A 218 1.03 14.64 11.89
CA ARG A 218 0.17 15.01 13.01
C ARG A 218 0.65 16.30 13.64
N SER A 219 -0.26 17.25 13.86
CA SER A 219 0.01 18.43 14.68
C SER A 219 0.02 18.02 16.16
N ASN A 220 1.00 18.52 16.90
CA ASN A 220 1.10 18.31 18.33
C ASN A 220 -0.05 18.98 19.07
#